data_9a54b712db10360fe972ace5388711c6
#
_entry.id   9a54b712db10360fe972ace5388711c6
#
_cell.length_a   1.000
_cell.length_b   1.000
_cell.length_c   1.000
_cell.angle_alpha   90.00
_cell.angle_beta   90.00
_cell.angle_gamma   90.00
#
_symmetry.space_group_name_H-M   'P 1'
#
loop_
_entity.id
_entity.type
_entity.pdbx_description
1 polymer ?
#
loop_
_entity_poly.entity_id
_entity_poly.type
_entity_poly.pdbx_seq_one_letter_code
_entity_poly.pdbx_strand_id
1 'polypeptide(L)'
;MTIPALALQIPALLVLAAVAVAGSSFAPEADDALRSAKQIYVGTRRKDGMPSAVVPVWFMFDGEAIYFTTGPESHKARRIVRGSPLLVWVGRRDGPHFVGRAELIRDPAVAARMAPEYDRKYWIAWLGFFRPNPERVREGKTVIVRVLPGS
;
A
#
# COMPACT_ATOMS: atom_id res chain seq x y z
N MET A 1 -21.22 -36.92 -63.13
CA MET A 1 -20.25 -37.23 -62.06
C MET A 1 -20.22 -36.01 -61.14
N THR A 2 -20.93 -36.08 -60.01
CA THR A 2 -21.04 -34.99 -59.04
C THR A 2 -20.05 -35.30 -57.92
N ILE A 3 -19.10 -34.38 -57.72
CA ILE A 3 -18.11 -34.48 -56.61
C ILE A 3 -18.72 -33.83 -55.38
N PRO A 4 -18.85 -34.49 -54.24
CA PRO A 4 -19.37 -33.85 -53.04
C PRO A 4 -18.30 -32.94 -52.44
N ALA A 5 -18.66 -31.69 -52.18
CA ALA A 5 -17.83 -30.74 -51.47
C ALA A 5 -17.65 -31.18 -50.01
N LEU A 6 -16.42 -31.42 -49.64
CA LEU A 6 -16.05 -31.72 -48.28
C LEU A 6 -16.09 -30.42 -47.48
N ALA A 7 -17.06 -30.26 -46.62
CA ALA A 7 -17.13 -29.12 -45.69
C ALA A 7 -16.11 -29.34 -44.59
N LEU A 8 -15.07 -28.52 -44.63
CA LEU A 8 -14.05 -28.45 -43.57
C LEU A 8 -14.66 -27.72 -42.37
N GLN A 9 -15.07 -28.46 -41.37
CA GLN A 9 -15.48 -27.87 -40.09
C GLN A 9 -14.21 -27.52 -39.29
N ILE A 10 -13.96 -26.22 -39.15
CA ILE A 10 -12.91 -25.70 -38.26
C ILE A 10 -13.50 -25.67 -36.85
N PRO A 11 -12.94 -26.40 -35.85
CA PRO A 11 -13.42 -26.25 -34.48
C PRO A 11 -13.01 -24.86 -33.96
N ALA A 12 -14.02 -24.11 -33.55
CA ALA A 12 -13.80 -22.85 -32.85
C ALA A 12 -13.10 -23.16 -31.51
N LEU A 13 -11.81 -22.86 -31.46
CA LEU A 13 -11.02 -22.93 -30.24
C LEU A 13 -11.51 -21.80 -29.32
N LEU A 14 -12.29 -22.15 -28.31
CA LEU A 14 -12.70 -21.22 -27.26
C LEU A 14 -11.46 -20.92 -26.41
N VAL A 15 -10.80 -19.81 -26.69
CA VAL A 15 -9.74 -19.30 -25.81
C VAL A 15 -10.41 -18.70 -24.57
N LEU A 16 -10.47 -19.50 -23.52
CA LEU A 16 -10.88 -19.01 -22.21
C LEU A 16 -9.73 -18.13 -21.69
N ALA A 17 -9.85 -16.82 -21.87
CA ALA A 17 -8.95 -15.87 -21.22
C ALA A 17 -9.24 -15.94 -19.71
N ALA A 18 -8.36 -16.62 -18.98
CA ALA A 18 -8.34 -16.55 -17.53
C ALA A 18 -7.97 -15.12 -17.16
N VAL A 19 -8.95 -14.34 -16.73
CA VAL A 19 -8.69 -13.04 -16.07
C VAL A 19 -8.05 -13.41 -14.73
N ALA A 20 -6.74 -13.29 -14.66
CA ALA A 20 -6.03 -13.36 -13.40
C ALA A 20 -6.50 -12.15 -12.58
N VAL A 21 -7.36 -12.38 -11.59
CA VAL A 21 -7.63 -11.40 -10.54
C VAL A 21 -6.30 -11.23 -9.82
N ALA A 22 -5.63 -10.09 -10.02
CA ALA A 22 -4.45 -9.73 -9.27
C ALA A 22 -4.90 -9.54 -7.82
N GLY A 23 -4.80 -10.59 -7.02
CA GLY A 23 -4.99 -10.53 -5.57
C GLY A 23 -3.84 -9.70 -4.96
N SER A 24 -4.12 -9.08 -3.82
CA SER A 24 -3.08 -8.47 -3.00
C SER A 24 -1.96 -9.48 -2.75
N SER A 25 -0.71 -9.03 -2.84
CA SER A 25 0.45 -9.85 -2.50
C SER A 25 0.74 -9.91 -0.99
N PHE A 26 -0.08 -9.26 -0.16
CA PHE A 26 -0.09 -9.46 1.29
C PHE A 26 -0.73 -10.80 1.65
N ALA A 27 -0.28 -11.40 2.76
CA ALA A 27 -0.95 -12.58 3.28
C ALA A 27 -2.44 -12.31 3.52
N PRO A 28 -3.34 -13.27 3.28
CA PRO A 28 -4.79 -13.03 3.34
C PRO A 28 -5.27 -12.40 4.65
N GLU A 29 -4.76 -12.84 5.79
CA GLU A 29 -5.11 -12.28 7.09
C GLU A 29 -4.72 -10.80 7.21
N ALA A 30 -3.54 -10.44 6.74
CA ALA A 30 -3.07 -9.05 6.73
C ALA A 30 -3.88 -8.20 5.74
N ASP A 31 -4.19 -8.72 4.57
CA ASP A 31 -5.01 -8.05 3.56
C ASP A 31 -6.41 -7.74 4.09
N ASP A 32 -7.09 -8.71 4.66
CA ASP A 32 -8.40 -8.54 5.25
C ASP A 32 -8.40 -7.50 6.38
N ALA A 33 -7.38 -7.56 7.25
CA ALA A 33 -7.23 -6.60 8.33
C ALA A 33 -6.96 -5.17 7.81
N LEU A 34 -6.14 -5.01 6.77
CA LEU A 34 -5.83 -3.71 6.16
C LEU A 34 -7.06 -3.03 5.56
N ARG A 35 -8.01 -3.80 5.03
CA ARG A 35 -9.25 -3.26 4.43
C ARG A 35 -10.19 -2.65 5.46
N SER A 36 -10.14 -3.09 6.70
CA SER A 36 -11.05 -2.65 7.78
C SER A 36 -10.39 -1.82 8.87
N ALA A 37 -9.08 -1.91 9.04
CA ALA A 37 -8.38 -1.23 10.12
C ALA A 37 -8.39 0.30 9.97
N LYS A 38 -8.52 0.99 11.10
CA LYS A 38 -8.45 2.46 11.16
C LYS A 38 -7.02 2.98 11.24
N GLN A 39 -6.10 2.16 11.73
CA GLN A 39 -4.69 2.53 11.87
C GLN A 39 -3.80 1.30 11.77
N ILE A 40 -2.55 1.54 11.47
CA ILE A 40 -1.48 0.55 11.60
C ILE A 40 -0.46 1.07 12.62
N TYR A 41 0.27 0.15 13.19
CA TYR A 41 1.39 0.46 14.07
C TYR A 41 2.67 0.13 13.33
N VAL A 42 3.59 1.07 13.29
CA VAL A 42 4.80 0.93 12.49
C VAL A 42 6.05 1.15 13.32
N GLY A 43 7.06 0.36 13.03
CA GLY A 43 8.41 0.49 13.56
C GLY A 43 9.44 0.31 12.44
N THR A 44 10.66 0.75 12.72
CA THR A 44 11.81 0.58 11.82
C THR A 44 12.94 -0.10 12.59
N ARG A 45 14.01 -0.48 11.90
CA ARG A 45 15.22 -0.97 12.55
C ARG A 45 16.21 0.17 12.76
N ARG A 46 16.77 0.27 13.96
CA ARG A 46 17.83 1.20 14.30
C ARG A 46 19.17 0.72 13.74
N LYS A 47 20.20 1.57 13.82
CA LYS A 47 21.55 1.23 13.36
C LYS A 47 22.16 0.01 14.08
N ASP A 48 21.77 -0.20 15.36
CA ASP A 48 22.18 -1.36 16.15
C ASP A 48 21.39 -2.65 15.82
N GLY A 49 20.49 -2.60 14.81
CA GLY A 49 19.65 -3.73 14.40
C GLY A 49 18.42 -3.93 15.27
N MET A 50 18.28 -3.23 16.39
CA MET A 50 17.11 -3.33 17.27
C MET A 50 15.91 -2.60 16.69
N PRO A 51 14.68 -3.06 16.96
CA PRO A 51 13.48 -2.35 16.53
C PRO A 51 13.37 -0.99 17.21
N SER A 52 12.84 -0.01 16.51
CA SER A 52 12.46 1.27 17.08
C SER A 52 11.19 1.16 17.91
N ALA A 53 10.86 2.22 18.63
CA ALA A 53 9.51 2.37 19.18
C ALA A 53 8.46 2.25 18.07
N VAL A 54 7.34 1.59 18.40
CA VAL A 54 6.23 1.37 17.50
C VAL A 54 5.19 2.46 17.71
N VAL A 55 4.80 3.13 16.64
CA VAL A 55 3.87 4.26 16.67
C VAL A 55 2.66 4.02 15.77
N PRO A 56 1.46 4.50 16.17
CA PRO A 56 0.29 4.43 15.30
C PRO A 56 0.38 5.46 14.18
N VAL A 57 -0.09 5.08 13.00
CA VAL A 57 -0.23 5.99 11.85
C VAL A 57 -1.56 5.73 11.14
N TRP A 58 -2.12 6.78 10.57
CA TRP A 58 -3.22 6.68 9.62
C TRP A 58 -2.66 6.30 8.26
N PHE A 59 -3.45 5.60 7.48
CA PHE A 59 -2.98 5.05 6.21
C PHE A 59 -4.10 4.92 5.18
N MET A 60 -3.70 4.83 3.92
CA MET A 60 -4.51 4.35 2.81
C MET A 60 -4.00 2.98 2.39
N PHE A 61 -4.90 2.07 2.09
CA PHE A 61 -4.60 0.79 1.45
C PHE A 61 -5.37 0.69 0.14
N ASP A 62 -4.67 0.51 -0.98
CA ASP A 62 -5.27 0.44 -2.31
C ASP A 62 -5.46 -1.00 -2.83
N GLY A 63 -5.22 -2.00 -2.00
CA GLY A 63 -5.23 -3.42 -2.36
C GLY A 63 -3.87 -3.97 -2.76
N GLU A 64 -2.89 -3.12 -3.03
CA GLU A 64 -1.53 -3.52 -3.45
C GLU A 64 -0.45 -2.99 -2.50
N ALA A 65 -0.63 -1.78 -2.01
CA ALA A 65 0.34 -1.11 -1.15
C ALA A 65 -0.34 -0.30 -0.05
N ILE A 66 0.42 -0.04 1.00
CA ILE A 66 0.02 0.85 2.09
C ILE A 66 0.72 2.20 1.88
N TYR A 67 0.00 3.29 2.15
CA TYR A 67 0.51 4.65 2.02
C TYR A 67 0.20 5.45 3.29
N PHE A 68 1.21 6.12 3.82
CA PHE A 68 1.03 7.09 4.90
C PHE A 68 2.05 8.23 4.76
N THR A 69 1.85 9.32 5.47
CA THR A 69 2.73 10.49 5.42
C THR A 69 3.60 10.58 6.65
N THR A 70 4.78 11.18 6.49
CA THR A 70 5.70 11.49 7.58
C THR A 70 6.53 12.72 7.23
N GLY A 71 7.20 13.30 8.24
CA GLY A 71 8.17 14.33 7.98
C GLY A 71 9.43 13.77 7.30
N PRO A 72 10.03 14.50 6.34
CA PRO A 72 11.22 14.03 5.63
C PRO A 72 12.44 13.87 6.55
N GLU A 73 12.48 14.62 7.66
CA GLU A 73 13.56 14.58 8.65
C GLU A 73 13.25 13.67 9.85
N SER A 74 12.13 12.97 9.83
CA SER A 74 11.76 12.03 10.89
C SER A 74 12.78 10.88 10.97
N HIS A 75 12.94 10.30 12.15
CA HIS A 75 13.78 9.11 12.33
C HIS A 75 13.32 7.96 11.43
N LYS A 76 12.01 7.82 11.25
CA LYS A 76 11.41 6.82 10.37
C LYS A 76 11.86 7.01 8.92
N ALA A 77 11.72 8.23 8.38
CA ALA A 77 12.13 8.54 7.02
C ALA A 77 13.63 8.30 6.81
N ARG A 78 14.46 8.76 7.72
CA ARG A 78 15.91 8.56 7.65
C ARG A 78 16.31 7.09 7.68
N ARG A 79 15.63 6.27 8.47
CA ARG A 79 15.89 4.82 8.54
C ARG A 79 15.47 4.11 7.28
N ILE A 80 14.33 4.48 6.69
CA ILE A 80 13.86 3.94 5.42
C ILE A 80 14.86 4.25 4.30
N VAL A 81 15.35 5.48 4.22
CA VAL A 81 16.39 5.87 3.25
C VAL A 81 17.67 5.02 3.39
N ARG A 82 18.02 4.62 4.61
CA ARG A 82 19.14 3.72 4.86
C ARG A 82 18.86 2.25 4.60
N GLY A 83 17.67 1.91 4.09
CA GLY A 83 17.30 0.54 3.76
C GLY A 83 16.61 -0.23 4.87
N SER A 84 16.17 0.43 5.95
CA SER A 84 15.38 -0.24 6.97
C SER A 84 14.07 -0.77 6.39
N PRO A 85 13.71 -2.03 6.68
CA PRO A 85 12.35 -2.48 6.46
C PRO A 85 11.39 -1.74 7.40
N LEU A 86 10.10 -1.82 7.10
CA LEU A 86 9.05 -1.37 7.99
C LEU A 86 8.42 -2.57 8.68
N LEU A 87 8.37 -2.51 10.01
CA LEU A 87 7.66 -3.48 10.82
C LEU A 87 6.23 -2.97 10.99
N VAL A 88 5.23 -3.78 10.64
CA VAL A 88 3.83 -3.35 10.60
C VAL A 88 2.96 -4.30 11.41
N TRP A 89 2.11 -3.74 12.26
CA TRP A 89 1.01 -4.42 12.96
C TRP A 89 -0.29 -3.75 12.55
N VAL A 90 -1.29 -4.52 12.17
CA VAL A 90 -2.54 -4.00 11.61
C VAL A 90 -3.62 -3.91 12.68
N GLY A 91 -4.21 -2.74 12.83
CA GLY A 91 -5.35 -2.48 13.70
C GLY A 91 -5.01 -2.36 15.18
N ARG A 92 -4.13 -3.22 15.69
CA ARG A 92 -3.71 -3.28 17.10
C ARG A 92 -2.23 -3.64 17.18
N ARG A 93 -1.59 -3.35 18.31
CA ARG A 93 -0.18 -3.69 18.55
C ARG A 93 0.11 -5.19 18.59
N ASP A 94 -0.92 -5.99 18.83
CA ASP A 94 -0.90 -7.45 18.83
C ASP A 94 -1.69 -8.05 17.66
N GLY A 95 -2.04 -7.23 16.67
CA GLY A 95 -2.75 -7.64 15.46
C GLY A 95 -1.87 -8.40 14.47
N PRO A 96 -2.43 -8.76 13.31
CA PRO A 96 -1.65 -9.32 12.22
C PRO A 96 -0.44 -8.46 11.91
N HIS A 97 0.73 -9.08 11.76
CA HIS A 97 1.97 -8.35 11.56
C HIS A 97 2.80 -8.93 10.41
N PHE A 98 3.61 -8.09 9.82
CA PHE A 98 4.54 -8.45 8.76
C PHE A 98 5.70 -7.47 8.68
N VAL A 99 6.73 -7.87 7.94
CA VAL A 99 7.83 -7.01 7.58
C VAL A 99 7.63 -6.57 6.14
N GLY A 100 7.50 -5.26 5.92
CA GLY A 100 7.28 -4.67 4.61
C GLY A 100 8.52 -4.00 4.05
N ARG A 101 8.59 -3.91 2.74
CA ARG A 101 9.55 -3.07 2.05
C ARG A 101 9.00 -1.66 1.94
N ALA A 102 9.69 -0.68 2.50
CA ALA A 102 9.26 0.70 2.52
C ALA A 102 10.12 1.56 1.59
N GLU A 103 9.50 2.51 0.93
CA GLU A 103 10.15 3.52 0.12
C GLU A 103 9.51 4.90 0.31
N LEU A 104 10.28 5.95 0.11
CA LEU A 104 9.79 7.32 0.18
C LEU A 104 9.34 7.77 -1.21
N ILE A 105 8.13 8.32 -1.26
CA ILE A 105 7.51 8.88 -2.46
C ILE A 105 7.33 10.38 -2.28
N ARG A 106 7.77 11.16 -3.26
CA ARG A 106 7.68 12.63 -3.25
C ARG A 106 6.73 13.16 -4.33
N ASP A 107 5.83 12.32 -4.82
CA ASP A 107 4.88 12.66 -5.87
C ASP A 107 3.61 13.27 -5.27
N PRO A 108 3.30 14.55 -5.54
CA PRO A 108 2.07 15.20 -5.09
C PRO A 108 0.79 14.50 -5.56
N ALA A 109 0.82 13.83 -6.71
CA ALA A 109 -0.32 13.09 -7.25
C ALA A 109 -0.73 11.92 -6.34
N VAL A 110 0.22 11.29 -5.65
CA VAL A 110 -0.07 10.23 -4.67
C VAL A 110 -0.80 10.83 -3.47
N ALA A 111 -0.36 11.96 -2.95
CA ALA A 111 -1.06 12.66 -1.87
C ALA A 111 -2.49 13.07 -2.28
N ALA A 112 -2.68 13.50 -3.53
CA ALA A 112 -3.99 13.83 -4.07
C ALA A 112 -4.92 12.62 -4.13
N ARG A 113 -4.40 11.41 -4.37
CA ARG A 113 -5.17 10.16 -4.28
C ARG A 113 -5.49 9.76 -2.84
N MET A 114 -4.56 10.01 -1.93
CA MET A 114 -4.74 9.65 -0.50
C MET A 114 -5.80 10.51 0.18
N ALA A 115 -5.88 11.79 -0.16
CA ALA A 115 -6.71 12.75 0.56
C ALA A 115 -8.20 12.35 0.63
N PRO A 116 -8.90 11.98 -0.48
CA PRO A 116 -10.29 11.54 -0.42
C PRO A 116 -10.47 10.25 0.41
N GLU A 117 -9.50 9.35 0.38
CA GLU A 117 -9.54 8.13 1.18
C GLU A 117 -9.46 8.42 2.68
N TYR A 118 -8.63 9.39 3.06
CA TYR A 118 -8.55 9.87 4.43
C TYR A 118 -9.83 10.56 4.87
N ASP A 119 -10.43 11.40 4.03
CA ASP A 119 -11.70 12.08 4.31
C ASP A 119 -12.82 11.06 4.58
N ARG A 120 -12.86 9.99 3.80
CA ARG A 120 -13.85 8.91 3.95
C ARG A 120 -13.62 8.08 5.21
N LYS A 121 -12.37 7.81 5.54
CA LYS A 121 -11.96 6.90 6.63
C LYS A 121 -11.89 7.59 7.99
N TYR A 122 -11.50 8.86 8.01
CA TYR A 122 -11.24 9.64 9.22
C TYR A 122 -12.02 10.94 9.19
N TRP A 123 -13.09 11.05 9.98
CA TRP A 123 -13.92 12.24 9.99
C TRP A 123 -13.16 13.53 10.32
N ILE A 124 -12.11 13.44 11.14
CA ILE A 124 -11.28 14.61 11.51
C ILE A 124 -10.39 15.07 10.34
N ALA A 125 -10.05 14.19 9.42
CA ALA A 125 -9.28 14.54 8.21
C ALA A 125 -10.11 15.45 7.30
N TRP A 126 -11.44 15.25 7.26
CA TRP A 126 -12.35 16.13 6.53
C TRP A 126 -12.27 17.59 7.00
N LEU A 127 -11.94 17.83 8.27
CA LEU A 127 -11.68 19.17 8.81
C LEU A 127 -10.29 19.72 8.47
N GLY A 128 -9.48 18.99 7.69
CA GLY A 128 -8.14 19.38 7.28
C GLY A 128 -7.00 18.93 8.21
N PHE A 129 -7.32 18.29 9.34
CA PHE A 129 -6.30 17.76 10.26
C PHE A 129 -5.72 16.45 9.74
N PHE A 130 -4.39 16.37 9.70
CA PHE A 130 -3.62 15.18 9.30
C PHE A 130 -3.97 14.64 7.90
N ARG A 131 -4.66 15.43 7.10
CA ARG A 131 -5.00 15.10 5.71
C ARG A 131 -3.77 15.15 4.84
N PRO A 132 -3.50 14.14 3.99
CA PRO A 132 -2.44 14.22 2.99
C PRO A 132 -2.62 15.47 2.10
N ASN A 133 -1.56 16.23 1.97
CA ASN A 133 -1.60 17.52 1.27
C ASN A 133 -0.58 17.54 0.13
N PRO A 134 -1.04 17.55 -1.15
CA PRO A 134 -0.16 17.58 -2.31
C PRO A 134 0.83 18.76 -2.32
N GLU A 135 0.41 19.93 -1.85
CA GLU A 135 1.27 21.11 -1.82
C GLU A 135 2.43 20.93 -0.86
N ARG A 136 2.17 20.38 0.33
CA ARG A 136 3.23 20.08 1.30
C ARG A 136 4.24 19.06 0.78
N VAL A 137 3.77 18.10 -0.04
CA VAL A 137 4.68 17.14 -0.70
C VAL A 137 5.50 17.85 -1.76
N ARG A 138 4.89 18.72 -2.57
CA ARG A 138 5.59 19.54 -3.58
C ARG A 138 6.65 20.44 -2.96
N GLU A 139 6.36 21.04 -1.82
CA GLU A 139 7.30 21.90 -1.08
C GLU A 139 8.37 21.11 -0.29
N GLY A 140 8.32 19.78 -0.29
CA GLY A 140 9.26 18.95 0.45
C GLY A 140 9.05 18.95 1.98
N LYS A 141 7.92 19.45 2.46
CA LYS A 141 7.57 19.50 3.90
C LYS A 141 7.00 18.18 4.42
N THR A 142 6.57 17.32 3.52
CA THR A 142 5.99 16.01 3.81
C THR A 142 6.43 15.03 2.76
N VAL A 143 6.71 13.80 3.17
CA VAL A 143 6.97 12.67 2.26
C VAL A 143 5.94 11.57 2.51
N ILE A 144 5.70 10.77 1.48
CA ILE A 144 4.81 9.61 1.55
C ILE A 144 5.68 8.37 1.72
N VAL A 145 5.28 7.49 2.61
CA VAL A 145 5.85 6.16 2.73
C VAL A 145 4.93 5.21 1.99
N ARG A 146 5.46 4.50 1.01
CA ARG A 146 4.79 3.37 0.36
C ARG A 146 5.36 2.07 0.91
N VAL A 147 4.48 1.17 1.32
CA VAL A 147 4.86 -0.11 1.89
C VAL A 147 4.32 -1.23 1.01
N LEU A 148 5.21 -2.05 0.54
CA LEU A 148 4.93 -3.26 -0.23
C LEU A 148 5.18 -4.50 0.65
N PRO A 149 4.57 -5.65 0.33
CA PRO A 149 4.93 -6.89 1.00
C PRO A 149 6.44 -7.12 0.93
N GLY A 150 7.01 -7.57 2.03
CA GLY A 150 8.39 -8.04 2.05
C GLY A 150 8.52 -9.38 1.29
N SER A 151 9.68 -9.62 0.72
CA SER A 151 10.05 -10.92 0.12
C SER A 151 10.49 -11.89 1.21
#